data_faa720ab1825480a79d814e1c498f07f
#
_entry.id   faa720ab1825480a79d814e1c498f07f
#
_cell.length_a   1.000
_cell.length_b   1.000
_cell.length_c   1.000
_cell.angle_alpha   90.00
_cell.angle_beta   90.00
_cell.angle_gamma   90.00
#
_symmetry.space_group_name_H-M   'P 1'
#
loop_
_entity.id
_entity.type
_entity.pdbx_description
1 polymer ?
#
loop_
_entity_poly.entity_id
_entity_poly.type
_entity_poly.pdbx_seq_one_letter_code
_entity_poly.pdbx_strand_id
1 'polypeptide(L)'
;MVDAAKSLGFSDEAEARDRCQLQFLAQLMRQGAARFVLKGGMAMRALYGSARLTKDIDFDCEPSVSPQSMKAQMPKALEQAARSAGLVGIRVTQTKAGDLASKWRLDTHLKGERPMSFDVEVSRRGVAGDGYVTTKTVQAPYEYRISPFVVRVYTPDAMAAGKVNALLSENRSVPRDIYDLYDLVRQGVDPTSLWIAQLPQEVLRRKRDVVWAKVDGIKFDQAFDELLPYIPPSLRESIDESRWDSMRADVAAHVDKWLEAAIARARPAQEMGRDPRSDADLAGR
;
A
#
# COMPACT_ATOMS: atom_id res chain seq x y z
N MET A 1 -1.11 14.65 -11.65
CA MET A 1 -2.23 15.16 -10.83
C MET A 1 -3.21 14.02 -10.65
N VAL A 2 -3.82 13.88 -9.48
CA VAL A 2 -4.83 12.86 -9.19
C VAL A 2 -6.21 13.43 -9.53
N ASP A 3 -7.05 12.65 -10.21
CA ASP A 3 -8.42 13.07 -10.51
C ASP A 3 -9.30 13.04 -9.25
N ALA A 4 -10.23 13.98 -9.14
CA ALA A 4 -11.22 14.00 -8.07
C ALA A 4 -12.14 12.76 -8.18
N ALA A 5 -12.52 12.16 -7.03
CA ALA A 5 -13.36 10.98 -7.05
C ALA A 5 -14.72 11.25 -7.74
N LYS A 6 -15.28 12.44 -7.58
CA LYS A 6 -16.53 12.84 -8.25
C LYS A 6 -16.39 12.92 -9.76
N SER A 7 -15.26 13.44 -10.29
CA SER A 7 -14.99 13.47 -11.74
C SER A 7 -14.82 12.06 -12.33
N LEU A 8 -14.47 11.09 -11.49
CA LEU A 8 -14.42 9.67 -11.83
C LEU A 8 -15.77 8.95 -11.66
N GLY A 9 -16.84 9.66 -11.31
CA GLY A 9 -18.21 9.14 -11.17
C GLY A 9 -18.52 8.49 -9.82
N PHE A 10 -17.69 8.67 -8.80
CA PHE A 10 -17.98 8.18 -7.45
C PHE A 10 -19.04 9.04 -6.73
N SER A 11 -19.65 8.48 -5.70
CA SER A 11 -20.61 9.19 -4.84
C SER A 11 -19.96 10.30 -4.02
N ASP A 12 -20.78 11.25 -3.54
CA ASP A 12 -20.34 12.34 -2.68
C ASP A 12 -19.67 11.81 -1.39
N GLU A 13 -20.16 10.69 -0.84
CA GLU A 13 -19.55 10.02 0.31
C GLU A 13 -18.14 9.48 0.00
N ALA A 14 -17.99 8.81 -1.14
CA ALA A 14 -16.70 8.28 -1.57
C ALA A 14 -15.68 9.40 -1.85
N GLU A 15 -16.13 10.51 -2.47
CA GLU A 15 -15.32 11.71 -2.66
C GLU A 15 -14.93 12.36 -1.33
N ALA A 16 -15.87 12.50 -0.41
CA ALA A 16 -15.59 13.10 0.90
C ALA A 16 -14.57 12.28 1.69
N ARG A 17 -14.62 10.95 1.59
CA ARG A 17 -13.62 10.05 2.18
C ARG A 17 -12.26 10.22 1.53
N ASP A 18 -12.15 10.18 0.20
CA ASP A 18 -10.90 10.38 -0.55
C ASP A 18 -10.27 11.75 -0.22
N ARG A 19 -11.09 12.82 -0.22
CA ARG A 19 -10.66 14.16 0.19
C ARG A 19 -10.15 14.19 1.64
N CYS A 20 -10.87 13.56 2.57
CA CYS A 20 -10.46 13.50 3.97
C CYS A 20 -9.14 12.73 4.13
N GLN A 21 -8.93 11.64 3.41
CA GLN A 21 -7.69 10.88 3.42
C GLN A 21 -6.50 11.70 2.89
N LEU A 22 -6.67 12.44 1.79
CA LEU A 22 -5.63 13.34 1.26
C LEU A 22 -5.37 14.53 2.18
N GLN A 23 -6.42 15.10 2.80
CA GLN A 23 -6.27 16.12 3.84
C GLN A 23 -5.48 15.59 5.05
N PHE A 24 -5.74 14.36 5.47
CA PHE A 24 -5.00 13.73 6.57
C PHE A 24 -3.51 13.61 6.24
N LEU A 25 -3.17 13.12 5.05
CA LEU A 25 -1.77 13.05 4.61
C LEU A 25 -1.11 14.44 4.66
N ALA A 26 -1.77 15.47 4.11
CA ALA A 26 -1.25 16.83 4.12
C ALA A 26 -1.05 17.36 5.54
N GLN A 27 -2.01 17.15 6.45
CA GLN A 27 -1.90 17.57 7.84
C GLN A 27 -0.79 16.85 8.58
N LEU A 28 -0.67 15.54 8.38
CA LEU A 28 0.37 14.72 9.00
C LEU A 28 1.77 15.17 8.55
N MET A 29 1.97 15.41 7.25
CA MET A 29 3.26 15.88 6.72
C MET A 29 3.64 17.27 7.23
N ARG A 30 2.68 18.18 7.36
CA ARG A 30 2.92 19.52 7.97
C ARG A 30 3.36 19.45 9.43
N GLN A 31 3.01 18.39 10.14
CA GLN A 31 3.44 18.16 11.53
C GLN A 31 4.85 17.53 11.63
N GLY A 32 5.62 17.51 10.54
CA GLY A 32 6.98 16.99 10.53
C GLY A 32 7.06 15.45 10.50
N ALA A 33 6.08 14.79 9.89
CA ALA A 33 5.98 13.34 9.85
C ALA A 33 6.86 12.67 8.77
N ALA A 34 8.02 13.25 8.44
CA ALA A 34 8.96 12.71 7.46
C ALA A 34 9.49 11.29 7.78
N ARG A 35 9.26 10.83 9.01
CA ARG A 35 9.63 9.49 9.48
C ARG A 35 8.67 8.37 9.05
N PHE A 36 7.50 8.70 8.52
CA PHE A 36 6.53 7.74 8.01
C PHE A 36 6.73 7.54 6.51
N VAL A 37 6.67 6.29 6.07
CA VAL A 37 6.75 5.90 4.67
C VAL A 37 5.37 5.39 4.25
N LEU A 38 4.73 6.10 3.33
CA LEU A 38 3.42 5.75 2.81
C LEU A 38 3.50 4.46 1.97
N LYS A 39 2.53 3.58 2.14
CA LYS A 39 2.39 2.33 1.37
C LYS A 39 0.93 2.02 1.06
N GLY A 40 0.71 0.83 0.50
CA GLY A 40 -0.64 0.31 0.29
C GLY A 40 -1.46 1.04 -0.76
N GLY A 41 -2.77 0.93 -0.65
CA GLY A 41 -3.71 1.51 -1.61
C GLY A 41 -3.64 3.03 -1.72
N MET A 42 -3.33 3.71 -0.61
CA MET A 42 -3.25 5.17 -0.63
C MET A 42 -2.01 5.67 -1.39
N ALA A 43 -0.89 4.96 -1.35
CA ALA A 43 0.28 5.27 -2.18
C ALA A 43 -0.04 5.06 -3.67
N MET A 44 -0.73 3.97 -4.03
CA MET A 44 -1.19 3.71 -5.39
C MET A 44 -2.10 4.83 -5.89
N ARG A 45 -3.10 5.23 -5.09
CA ARG A 45 -4.06 6.30 -5.40
C ARG A 45 -3.38 7.67 -5.55
N ALA A 46 -2.57 8.06 -4.58
CA ALA A 46 -2.04 9.42 -4.50
C ALA A 46 -0.85 9.68 -5.44
N LEU A 47 -0.07 8.66 -5.79
CA LEU A 47 1.27 8.84 -6.39
C LEU A 47 1.56 7.94 -7.59
N TYR A 48 0.84 6.83 -7.76
CA TYR A 48 1.12 5.83 -8.80
C TYR A 48 -0.04 5.64 -9.78
N GLY A 49 -0.94 6.62 -9.86
CA GLY A 49 -1.94 6.73 -10.92
C GLY A 49 -3.07 5.71 -10.86
N SER A 50 -3.23 4.97 -9.76
CA SER A 50 -4.37 4.08 -9.63
C SER A 50 -5.67 4.88 -9.53
N ALA A 51 -6.64 4.56 -10.38
CA ALA A 51 -7.95 5.19 -10.38
C ALA A 51 -8.84 4.69 -9.21
N ARG A 52 -8.50 3.53 -8.62
CA ARG A 52 -9.29 2.99 -7.52
C ARG A 52 -9.12 3.82 -6.24
N LEU A 53 -10.20 3.97 -5.51
CA LEU A 53 -10.17 4.51 -4.16
C LEU A 53 -9.65 3.47 -3.16
N THR A 54 -9.28 3.93 -1.98
CA THR A 54 -8.86 3.05 -0.88
C THR A 54 -9.72 3.25 0.36
N LYS A 55 -9.81 2.21 1.16
CA LYS A 55 -10.50 2.24 2.45
C LYS A 55 -9.58 2.66 3.59
N ASP A 56 -8.28 2.34 3.47
CA ASP A 56 -7.33 2.44 4.57
C ASP A 56 -6.08 3.24 4.12
N ILE A 57 -5.35 3.78 5.08
CA ILE A 57 -4.05 4.44 4.89
C ILE A 57 -3.01 3.67 5.68
N ASP A 58 -1.96 3.21 5.00
CA ASP A 58 -0.93 2.38 5.59
C ASP A 58 0.43 3.08 5.56
N PHE A 59 1.15 3.01 6.67
CA PHE A 59 2.53 3.47 6.79
C PHE A 59 3.44 2.41 7.39
N ASP A 60 4.71 2.48 7.02
CA ASP A 60 5.81 1.93 7.81
C ASP A 60 6.59 3.07 8.47
N CYS A 61 7.19 2.77 9.62
CA CYS A 61 8.16 3.66 10.26
C CYS A 61 9.22 2.85 11.00
N GLU A 62 10.31 3.54 11.34
CA GLU A 62 11.37 2.95 12.13
C GLU A 62 10.87 2.57 13.55
N PRO A 63 11.40 1.49 14.15
CA PRO A 63 11.06 1.09 15.51
C PRO A 63 11.31 2.18 16.56
N SER A 64 12.27 3.08 16.28
CA SER A 64 12.62 4.24 17.12
C SER A 64 11.51 5.28 17.24
N VAL A 65 10.52 5.27 16.35
CA VAL A 65 9.37 6.18 16.43
C VAL A 65 8.51 5.83 17.64
N SER A 66 8.44 6.74 18.61
CA SER A 66 7.73 6.54 19.87
C SER A 66 6.22 6.34 19.66
N PRO A 67 5.60 5.28 20.24
CA PRO A 67 4.15 5.11 20.26
C PRO A 67 3.41 6.32 20.83
N GLN A 68 3.98 6.96 21.87
CA GLN A 68 3.40 8.13 22.49
C GLN A 68 3.32 9.33 21.55
N SER A 69 4.37 9.57 20.75
CA SER A 69 4.33 10.65 19.77
C SER A 69 3.27 10.41 18.70
N MET A 70 3.08 9.17 18.25
CA MET A 70 2.03 8.81 17.32
C MET A 70 0.63 8.96 17.93
N LYS A 71 0.46 8.55 19.20
CA LYS A 71 -0.80 8.68 19.95
C LYS A 71 -1.26 10.12 20.07
N ALA A 72 -0.33 11.07 20.18
CA ALA A 72 -0.63 12.50 20.21
C ALA A 72 -0.90 13.10 18.82
N GLN A 73 -0.17 12.64 17.81
CA GLN A 73 -0.15 13.24 16.47
C GLN A 73 -1.29 12.72 15.57
N MET A 74 -1.55 11.43 15.57
CA MET A 74 -2.52 10.81 14.64
C MET A 74 -3.95 11.27 14.86
N PRO A 75 -4.52 11.28 16.09
CA PRO A 75 -5.86 11.78 16.31
C PRO A 75 -6.02 13.23 15.89
N LYS A 76 -5.06 14.08 16.26
CA LYS A 76 -5.09 15.50 15.91
C LYS A 76 -5.10 15.72 14.38
N ALA A 77 -4.27 14.99 13.65
CA ALA A 77 -4.23 15.08 12.19
C ALA A 77 -5.54 14.58 11.55
N LEU A 78 -6.12 13.48 12.05
CA LEU A 78 -7.39 12.92 11.59
C LEU A 78 -8.57 13.88 11.84
N GLU A 79 -8.67 14.44 13.03
CA GLU A 79 -9.73 15.42 13.36
C GLU A 79 -9.63 16.69 12.50
N GLN A 80 -8.42 17.21 12.32
CA GLN A 80 -8.20 18.39 11.47
C GLN A 80 -8.56 18.11 10.03
N ALA A 81 -8.17 16.94 9.50
CA ALA A 81 -8.50 16.51 8.15
C ALA A 81 -10.02 16.40 7.94
N ALA A 82 -10.72 15.75 8.87
CA ALA A 82 -12.18 15.61 8.81
C ALA A 82 -12.90 16.96 8.81
N ARG A 83 -12.50 17.87 9.69
CA ARG A 83 -13.03 19.25 9.72
C ARG A 83 -12.74 20.01 8.43
N SER A 84 -11.52 19.91 7.90
CA SER A 84 -11.13 20.55 6.64
C SER A 84 -11.88 19.96 5.42
N ALA A 85 -12.28 18.69 5.50
CA ALA A 85 -13.11 18.04 4.50
C ALA A 85 -14.62 18.33 4.64
N GLY A 86 -15.02 19.13 5.65
CA GLY A 86 -16.44 19.49 5.90
C GLY A 86 -17.25 18.37 6.55
N LEU A 87 -16.59 17.41 7.20
CA LEU A 87 -17.24 16.27 7.85
C LEU A 87 -17.67 16.61 9.27
N VAL A 88 -18.71 15.93 9.75
CA VAL A 88 -19.31 16.09 11.07
C VAL A 88 -19.38 14.76 11.81
N GLY A 89 -19.74 14.76 13.11
CA GLY A 89 -19.80 13.53 13.92
C GLY A 89 -18.43 12.86 14.10
N ILE A 90 -17.35 13.66 14.14
CA ILE A 90 -15.98 13.20 14.13
C ILE A 90 -15.66 12.45 15.43
N ARG A 91 -15.27 11.18 15.29
CA ARG A 91 -14.76 10.35 16.37
C ARG A 91 -13.49 9.65 15.92
N VAL A 92 -12.39 9.83 16.64
CA VAL A 92 -11.14 9.13 16.40
C VAL A 92 -10.88 8.17 17.55
N THR A 93 -10.70 6.88 17.23
CA THR A 93 -10.46 5.82 18.20
C THR A 93 -9.17 5.09 17.86
N GLN A 94 -8.28 4.88 18.82
CA GLN A 94 -7.15 3.98 18.66
C GLN A 94 -7.66 2.54 18.84
N THR A 95 -7.76 1.79 17.74
CA THR A 95 -8.30 0.40 17.74
C THR A 95 -7.22 -0.65 17.97
N LYS A 96 -5.94 -0.28 17.81
CA LYS A 96 -4.79 -1.13 18.12
C LYS A 96 -3.66 -0.29 18.68
N ALA A 97 -3.11 -0.73 19.81
CA ALA A 97 -1.93 -0.14 20.45
C ALA A 97 -0.96 -1.27 20.78
N GLY A 98 -0.03 -1.56 19.86
CA GLY A 98 0.97 -2.63 20.04
C GLY A 98 2.37 -2.13 19.69
N ASP A 99 3.38 -2.89 20.11
CA ASP A 99 4.79 -2.54 19.89
C ASP A 99 5.17 -2.57 18.40
N LEU A 100 4.56 -3.45 17.61
CA LEU A 100 4.87 -3.61 16.19
C LEU A 100 3.91 -2.88 15.25
N ALA A 101 2.71 -2.51 15.73
CA ALA A 101 1.74 -1.79 14.92
C ALA A 101 0.74 -1.05 15.79
N SER A 102 0.32 0.12 15.32
CA SER A 102 -0.76 0.92 15.91
C SER A 102 -1.78 1.26 14.83
N LYS A 103 -3.06 1.33 15.23
CA LYS A 103 -4.16 1.58 14.30
C LYS A 103 -5.15 2.56 14.91
N TRP A 104 -5.60 3.50 14.10
CA TRP A 104 -6.64 4.48 14.44
C TRP A 104 -7.77 4.37 13.44
N ARG A 105 -8.99 4.48 13.94
CA ARG A 105 -10.20 4.60 13.13
C ARG A 105 -10.77 5.99 13.25
N LEU A 106 -11.10 6.58 12.13
CA LEU A 106 -11.95 7.75 12.04
C LEU A 106 -13.35 7.31 11.66
N ASP A 107 -14.33 7.61 12.52
CA ASP A 107 -15.76 7.52 12.22
C ASP A 107 -16.30 8.95 12.03
N THR A 108 -17.09 9.18 10.98
CA THR A 108 -17.59 10.50 10.61
C THR A 108 -18.71 10.40 9.57
N HIS A 109 -19.29 11.50 9.11
CA HIS A 109 -20.26 11.55 8.02
C HIS A 109 -20.33 12.93 7.39
N LEU A 110 -20.85 13.02 6.17
CA LEU A 110 -21.37 14.26 5.62
C LEU A 110 -22.69 14.62 6.32
N LYS A 111 -22.99 15.93 6.45
CA LYS A 111 -24.23 16.37 7.09
C LYS A 111 -25.45 15.83 6.36
N GLY A 112 -26.26 15.04 7.05
CA GLY A 112 -27.45 14.39 6.48
C GLY A 112 -27.21 13.05 5.77
N GLU A 113 -25.95 12.59 5.71
CA GLU A 113 -25.57 11.36 5.02
C GLU A 113 -25.26 10.21 5.98
N ARG A 114 -25.06 9.02 5.39
CA ARG A 114 -24.71 7.80 6.15
C ARG A 114 -23.33 7.92 6.81
N PRO A 115 -23.12 7.22 7.93
CA PRO A 115 -21.82 7.14 8.55
C PRO A 115 -20.79 6.47 7.61
N MET A 116 -19.58 7.03 7.59
CA MET A 116 -18.42 6.46 6.92
C MET A 116 -17.24 6.33 7.88
N SER A 117 -16.35 5.39 7.60
CA SER A 117 -15.14 5.24 8.38
C SER A 117 -13.97 4.87 7.49
N PHE A 118 -12.75 5.17 7.96
CA PHE A 118 -11.52 4.59 7.44
C PHE A 118 -10.49 4.41 8.55
N ASP A 119 -9.54 3.54 8.30
CA ASP A 119 -8.47 3.21 9.24
C ASP A 119 -7.13 3.80 8.78
N VAL A 120 -6.29 4.18 9.76
CA VAL A 120 -4.88 4.50 9.55
C VAL A 120 -4.05 3.52 10.34
N GLU A 121 -3.22 2.75 9.67
CA GLU A 121 -2.31 1.79 10.29
C GLU A 121 -0.85 2.23 10.12
N VAL A 122 -0.09 2.14 11.21
CA VAL A 122 1.36 2.38 11.21
C VAL A 122 2.05 1.13 11.71
N SER A 123 2.83 0.49 10.84
CA SER A 123 3.73 -0.60 11.19
C SER A 123 5.07 -0.06 11.66
N ARG A 124 5.57 -0.56 12.80
CA ARG A 124 6.88 -0.22 13.39
C ARG A 124 7.90 -1.34 13.22
N ARG A 125 7.74 -2.17 12.21
CA ARG A 125 8.68 -3.27 11.91
C ARG A 125 9.94 -2.79 11.20
N GLY A 126 10.07 -1.50 10.95
CA GLY A 126 11.13 -0.88 10.18
C GLY A 126 10.69 -0.51 8.78
N VAL A 127 11.53 0.28 8.15
CA VAL A 127 11.41 0.72 6.76
C VAL A 127 12.38 -0.11 5.93
N ALA A 128 12.00 -0.54 4.74
CA ALA A 128 12.93 -1.17 3.81
C ALA A 128 14.12 -0.22 3.54
N GLY A 129 15.31 -0.79 3.33
CA GLY A 129 16.56 -0.05 3.24
C GLY A 129 16.58 1.05 2.17
N ASP A 130 17.65 1.83 2.18
CA ASP A 130 17.88 2.91 1.21
C ASP A 130 17.81 2.37 -0.23
N GLY A 131 17.18 3.15 -1.11
CA GLY A 131 16.89 2.75 -2.50
C GLY A 131 15.47 2.19 -2.71
N TYR A 132 14.77 1.77 -1.66
CA TYR A 132 13.38 1.30 -1.75
C TYR A 132 12.35 2.38 -1.39
N VAL A 133 12.82 3.47 -0.83
CA VAL A 133 12.01 4.62 -0.44
C VAL A 133 12.43 5.84 -1.24
N THR A 134 11.47 6.57 -1.72
CA THR A 134 11.66 7.85 -2.43
C THR A 134 10.79 8.93 -1.81
N THR A 135 11.06 10.16 -2.20
CA THR A 135 10.26 11.31 -1.81
C THR A 135 9.50 11.82 -3.03
N LYS A 136 8.18 11.93 -2.92
CA LYS A 136 7.31 12.41 -4.00
C LYS A 136 6.38 13.51 -3.52
N THR A 137 6.03 14.40 -4.44
CA THR A 137 5.01 15.44 -4.20
C THR A 137 3.63 14.89 -4.55
N VAL A 138 2.71 14.92 -3.60
CA VAL A 138 1.30 14.67 -3.82
C VAL A 138 0.66 15.95 -4.35
N GLN A 139 0.03 15.85 -5.51
CA GLN A 139 -0.80 16.90 -6.10
C GLN A 139 -2.25 16.43 -6.05
N ALA A 140 -2.94 16.83 -5.00
CA ALA A 140 -4.35 16.52 -4.85
C ALA A 140 -5.21 17.18 -5.95
N PRO A 141 -6.42 16.66 -6.21
CA PRO A 141 -7.39 17.33 -7.10
C PRO A 141 -7.59 18.80 -6.70
N TYR A 142 -7.69 19.67 -7.69
CA TYR A 142 -7.90 21.11 -7.45
C TYR A 142 -9.14 21.38 -6.60
N GLU A 143 -10.20 20.63 -6.83
CA GLU A 143 -11.49 20.71 -6.14
C GLU A 143 -11.38 20.45 -4.63
N TYR A 144 -10.36 19.69 -4.22
CA TYR A 144 -10.12 19.38 -2.81
C TYR A 144 -9.44 20.52 -2.05
N ARG A 145 -8.91 21.53 -2.76
CA ARG A 145 -8.24 22.71 -2.19
C ARG A 145 -7.12 22.35 -1.20
N ILE A 146 -6.34 21.34 -1.56
CA ILE A 146 -5.20 20.86 -0.79
C ILE A 146 -3.93 21.34 -1.51
N SER A 147 -3.12 22.18 -0.86
CA SER A 147 -1.83 22.57 -1.41
C SER A 147 -0.93 21.37 -1.59
N PRO A 148 -0.09 21.32 -2.64
CA PRO A 148 0.88 20.25 -2.83
C PRO A 148 1.74 20.03 -1.58
N PHE A 149 2.02 18.78 -1.26
CA PHE A 149 2.83 18.39 -0.11
C PHE A 149 3.71 17.20 -0.45
N VAL A 150 4.78 17.04 0.30
CA VAL A 150 5.80 16.01 0.07
C VAL A 150 5.60 14.85 1.04
N VAL A 151 5.72 13.61 0.54
CA VAL A 151 5.67 12.40 1.35
C VAL A 151 6.85 11.48 1.00
N ARG A 152 7.31 10.71 1.98
CA ARG A 152 8.13 9.53 1.75
C ARG A 152 7.22 8.36 1.38
N VAL A 153 7.58 7.62 0.36
CA VAL A 153 6.79 6.51 -0.18
C VAL A 153 7.72 5.42 -0.70
N TYR A 154 7.28 4.18 -0.67
CA TYR A 154 8.02 3.11 -1.33
C TYR A 154 8.06 3.31 -2.85
N THR A 155 9.19 2.93 -3.48
CA THR A 155 9.30 2.91 -4.95
C THR A 155 8.28 1.94 -5.55
N PRO A 156 7.93 2.06 -6.85
CA PRO A 156 7.02 1.13 -7.51
C PRO A 156 7.45 -0.32 -7.37
N ASP A 157 8.75 -0.60 -7.49
CA ASP A 157 9.30 -1.96 -7.33
C ASP A 157 9.10 -2.49 -5.92
N ALA A 158 9.35 -1.66 -4.89
CA ALA A 158 9.10 -2.02 -3.51
C ALA A 158 7.60 -2.21 -3.22
N MET A 159 6.74 -1.41 -3.84
CA MET A 159 5.28 -1.59 -3.77
C MET A 159 4.87 -2.93 -4.39
N ALA A 160 5.41 -3.28 -5.57
CA ALA A 160 5.13 -4.56 -6.22
C ALA A 160 5.62 -5.73 -5.35
N ALA A 161 6.84 -5.68 -4.82
CA ALA A 161 7.37 -6.70 -3.91
C ALA A 161 6.48 -6.87 -2.67
N GLY A 162 6.02 -5.77 -2.07
CA GLY A 162 5.09 -5.78 -0.94
C GLY A 162 3.75 -6.39 -1.28
N LYS A 163 3.20 -6.10 -2.46
CA LYS A 163 1.94 -6.66 -2.96
C LYS A 163 2.04 -8.15 -3.26
N VAL A 164 3.13 -8.60 -3.87
CA VAL A 164 3.39 -10.03 -4.07
C VAL A 164 3.52 -10.76 -2.74
N ASN A 165 4.25 -10.19 -1.77
CA ASN A 165 4.34 -10.78 -0.43
C ASN A 165 2.97 -10.90 0.25
N ALA A 166 2.10 -9.89 0.11
CA ALA A 166 0.74 -9.91 0.63
C ALA A 166 -0.12 -10.97 -0.08
N LEU A 167 -0.10 -11.02 -1.41
CA LEU A 167 -0.84 -11.98 -2.24
C LEU A 167 -0.47 -13.43 -1.89
N LEU A 168 0.83 -13.70 -1.70
CA LEU A 168 1.34 -15.05 -1.45
C LEU A 168 1.34 -15.44 0.04
N SER A 169 0.85 -14.59 0.95
CA SER A 169 0.73 -14.96 2.36
C SER A 169 -0.41 -15.97 2.57
N GLU A 170 -0.23 -16.91 3.51
CA GLU A 170 -1.14 -18.03 3.73
C GLU A 170 -2.59 -17.60 4.02
N ASN A 171 -2.76 -16.61 4.87
CA ASN A 171 -4.06 -16.20 5.41
C ASN A 171 -4.62 -14.95 4.69
N ARG A 172 -4.15 -14.64 3.49
CA ARG A 172 -4.61 -13.48 2.74
C ARG A 172 -5.03 -13.87 1.33
N SER A 173 -6.23 -13.44 0.96
CA SER A 173 -6.79 -13.59 -0.37
C SER A 173 -7.64 -12.35 -0.64
N VAL A 174 -7.04 -11.32 -1.23
CA VAL A 174 -7.69 -10.00 -1.39
C VAL A 174 -7.60 -9.53 -2.85
N PRO A 175 -8.75 -9.35 -3.53
CA PRO A 175 -8.79 -8.93 -4.94
C PRO A 175 -8.01 -7.64 -5.24
N ARG A 176 -7.94 -6.72 -4.28
CA ARG A 176 -7.21 -5.46 -4.43
C ARG A 176 -5.71 -5.67 -4.67
N ASP A 177 -5.12 -6.77 -4.19
CA ASP A 177 -3.70 -7.04 -4.42
C ASP A 177 -3.46 -7.47 -5.88
N ILE A 178 -4.40 -8.21 -6.49
CA ILE A 178 -4.38 -8.51 -7.94
C ILE A 178 -4.49 -7.21 -8.76
N TYR A 179 -5.48 -6.37 -8.46
CA TYR A 179 -5.70 -5.12 -9.19
C TYR A 179 -4.48 -4.18 -9.12
N ASP A 180 -3.94 -3.98 -7.92
CA ASP A 180 -2.76 -3.12 -7.73
C ASP A 180 -1.53 -3.69 -8.46
N LEU A 181 -1.32 -5.02 -8.44
CA LEU A 181 -0.25 -5.67 -9.20
C LEU A 181 -0.45 -5.52 -10.69
N TYR A 182 -1.68 -5.67 -11.18
CA TYR A 182 -2.00 -5.47 -12.60
C TYR A 182 -1.66 -4.04 -13.05
N ASP A 183 -2.00 -3.02 -12.25
CA ASP A 183 -1.62 -1.63 -12.53
C ASP A 183 -0.09 -1.44 -12.56
N LEU A 184 0.65 -2.05 -11.62
CA LEU A 184 2.12 -1.96 -11.56
C LEU A 184 2.79 -2.71 -12.71
N VAL A 185 2.29 -3.88 -13.08
CA VAL A 185 2.75 -4.65 -14.26
C VAL A 185 2.63 -3.82 -15.53
N ARG A 186 1.50 -3.14 -15.73
CA ARG A 186 1.28 -2.27 -16.88
C ARG A 186 2.19 -1.04 -16.91
N GLN A 187 2.70 -0.62 -15.77
CA GLN A 187 3.69 0.44 -15.65
C GLN A 187 5.13 -0.04 -15.89
N GLY A 188 5.34 -1.33 -16.18
CA GLY A 188 6.66 -1.90 -16.44
C GLY A 188 7.53 -2.07 -15.20
N VAL A 189 6.92 -2.17 -14.01
CA VAL A 189 7.61 -2.36 -12.74
C VAL A 189 8.28 -3.73 -12.68
N ASP A 190 9.48 -3.82 -12.09
CA ASP A 190 10.23 -5.06 -11.89
C ASP A 190 10.88 -5.15 -10.50
N PRO A 191 10.32 -5.90 -9.54
CA PRO A 191 10.84 -6.07 -8.19
C PRO A 191 11.99 -7.07 -8.08
N THR A 192 12.47 -7.67 -9.17
CA THR A 192 13.44 -8.78 -9.17
C THR A 192 14.71 -8.45 -8.38
N SER A 193 15.26 -7.26 -8.60
CA SER A 193 16.49 -6.82 -7.91
C SER A 193 16.34 -6.71 -6.40
N LEU A 194 15.16 -6.34 -5.91
CA LEU A 194 14.84 -6.26 -4.49
C LEU A 194 14.88 -7.63 -3.83
N TRP A 195 14.27 -8.62 -4.45
CA TRP A 195 14.19 -9.97 -3.91
C TRP A 195 15.56 -10.67 -3.89
N ILE A 196 16.38 -10.45 -4.93
CA ILE A 196 17.75 -10.98 -4.97
C ILE A 196 18.57 -10.49 -3.77
N ALA A 197 18.38 -9.23 -3.38
CA ALA A 197 19.11 -8.63 -2.26
C ALA A 197 18.61 -9.09 -0.88
N GLN A 198 17.35 -9.55 -0.78
CA GLN A 198 16.66 -9.74 0.50
C GLN A 198 16.30 -11.19 0.82
N LEU A 199 16.12 -12.05 -0.19
CA LEU A 199 15.53 -13.36 0.00
C LEU A 199 16.45 -14.49 -0.50
N PRO A 200 16.64 -15.56 0.30
CA PRO A 200 17.32 -16.77 -0.16
C PRO A 200 16.55 -17.45 -1.28
N GLN A 201 17.27 -18.18 -2.14
CA GLN A 201 16.73 -18.88 -3.31
C GLN A 201 15.58 -19.83 -2.94
N GLU A 202 15.67 -20.54 -1.83
CA GLU A 202 14.64 -21.50 -1.37
C GLU A 202 13.33 -20.79 -0.99
N VAL A 203 13.41 -19.59 -0.45
CA VAL A 203 12.21 -18.78 -0.12
C VAL A 203 11.53 -18.32 -1.42
N LEU A 204 12.31 -17.89 -2.41
CA LEU A 204 11.80 -17.51 -3.72
C LEU A 204 11.12 -18.67 -4.44
N ARG A 205 11.71 -19.89 -4.40
CA ARG A 205 11.12 -21.11 -4.97
C ARG A 205 9.77 -21.40 -4.33
N ARG A 206 9.68 -21.47 -3.00
CA ARG A 206 8.42 -21.69 -2.28
C ARG A 206 7.34 -20.67 -2.64
N LYS A 207 7.72 -19.41 -2.81
CA LYS A 207 6.80 -18.37 -3.26
C LYS A 207 6.29 -18.64 -4.68
N ARG A 208 7.18 -19.05 -5.59
CA ARG A 208 6.82 -19.37 -6.98
C ARG A 208 5.85 -20.54 -7.07
N ASP A 209 6.06 -21.60 -6.27
CA ASP A 209 5.24 -22.81 -6.28
C ASP A 209 3.76 -22.55 -5.95
N VAL A 210 3.44 -21.47 -5.24
CA VAL A 210 2.08 -21.17 -4.82
C VAL A 210 1.39 -20.05 -5.62
N VAL A 211 2.10 -19.36 -6.53
CA VAL A 211 1.58 -18.18 -7.26
C VAL A 211 0.24 -18.47 -7.93
N TRP A 212 0.21 -19.48 -8.82
CA TRP A 212 -0.96 -19.78 -9.62
C TRP A 212 -2.16 -20.22 -8.76
N ALA A 213 -1.93 -21.07 -7.77
CA ALA A 213 -2.98 -21.50 -6.86
C ALA A 213 -3.57 -20.33 -6.05
N LYS A 214 -2.71 -19.41 -5.59
CA LYS A 214 -3.14 -18.23 -4.85
C LYS A 214 -3.97 -17.27 -5.70
N VAL A 215 -3.51 -16.99 -6.92
CA VAL A 215 -4.20 -16.09 -7.85
C VAL A 215 -5.52 -16.72 -8.30
N ASP A 216 -5.52 -18.02 -8.64
CA ASP A 216 -6.74 -18.73 -9.05
C ASP A 216 -7.79 -18.81 -7.93
N GLY A 217 -7.36 -18.82 -6.68
CA GLY A 217 -8.25 -18.79 -5.52
C GLY A 217 -9.06 -17.51 -5.34
N ILE A 218 -8.69 -16.38 -6.00
CA ILE A 218 -9.38 -15.08 -5.88
C ILE A 218 -10.38 -14.94 -7.04
N LYS A 219 -11.60 -15.42 -6.85
CA LYS A 219 -12.64 -15.48 -7.89
C LYS A 219 -13.31 -14.11 -8.13
N PHE A 220 -14.04 -14.00 -9.25
CA PHE A 220 -14.72 -12.77 -9.66
C PHE A 220 -15.78 -12.30 -8.65
N ASP A 221 -16.54 -13.19 -8.03
CA ASP A 221 -17.55 -12.83 -7.02
C ASP A 221 -16.91 -12.06 -5.86
N GLN A 222 -15.75 -12.53 -5.40
CA GLN A 222 -15.00 -11.80 -4.36
C GLN A 222 -14.52 -10.43 -4.86
N ALA A 223 -14.06 -10.33 -6.11
CA ALA A 223 -13.67 -9.06 -6.70
C ALA A 223 -14.87 -8.11 -6.84
N PHE A 224 -16.04 -8.64 -7.20
CA PHE A 224 -17.27 -7.89 -7.30
C PHE A 224 -17.64 -7.23 -5.97
N ASP A 225 -17.57 -7.95 -4.87
CA ASP A 225 -17.95 -7.47 -3.55
C ASP A 225 -16.89 -6.56 -2.89
N GLU A 226 -15.60 -6.93 -3.01
CA GLU A 226 -14.54 -6.30 -2.23
C GLU A 226 -13.74 -5.23 -2.98
N LEU A 227 -13.71 -5.29 -4.32
CA LEU A 227 -12.90 -4.40 -5.16
C LEU A 227 -13.75 -3.42 -5.97
N LEU A 228 -14.74 -3.91 -6.71
CA LEU A 228 -15.49 -3.09 -7.66
C LEU A 228 -16.17 -1.86 -7.03
N PRO A 229 -16.61 -1.85 -5.76
CA PRO A 229 -17.10 -0.63 -5.11
C PRO A 229 -16.08 0.52 -5.04
N TYR A 230 -14.79 0.21 -5.15
CA TYR A 230 -13.68 1.17 -5.11
C TYR A 230 -13.11 1.51 -6.50
N ILE A 231 -13.66 0.93 -7.56
CA ILE A 231 -13.30 1.20 -8.95
C ILE A 231 -14.27 2.25 -9.52
N PRO A 232 -13.78 3.23 -10.32
CA PRO A 232 -14.65 4.19 -11.01
C PRO A 232 -15.75 3.48 -11.78
N PRO A 233 -17.01 3.95 -11.74
CA PRO A 233 -18.14 3.34 -12.45
C PRO A 233 -17.85 3.02 -13.91
N SER A 234 -17.21 3.94 -14.64
CA SER A 234 -16.84 3.75 -16.06
C SER A 234 -15.86 2.59 -16.30
N LEU A 235 -14.97 2.33 -15.35
CA LEU A 235 -14.03 1.19 -15.42
C LEU A 235 -14.68 -0.10 -14.90
N ARG A 236 -15.56 0.01 -13.91
CA ARG A 236 -16.25 -1.13 -13.32
C ARG A 236 -17.05 -1.92 -14.35
N GLU A 237 -17.76 -1.22 -15.23
CA GLU A 237 -18.56 -1.83 -16.32
C GLU A 237 -17.70 -2.65 -17.31
N SER A 238 -16.40 -2.35 -17.39
CA SER A 238 -15.45 -3.07 -18.24
C SER A 238 -14.79 -4.27 -17.57
N ILE A 239 -15.05 -4.50 -16.28
CA ILE A 239 -14.49 -5.61 -15.50
C ILE A 239 -15.59 -6.66 -15.29
N ASP A 240 -15.80 -7.51 -16.28
CA ASP A 240 -16.57 -8.73 -16.17
C ASP A 240 -15.70 -9.91 -15.72
N GLU A 241 -16.28 -11.10 -15.58
CA GLU A 241 -15.57 -12.31 -15.17
C GLU A 241 -14.41 -12.64 -16.10
N SER A 242 -14.62 -12.57 -17.42
CA SER A 242 -13.58 -12.84 -18.42
C SER A 242 -12.41 -11.87 -18.32
N ARG A 243 -12.72 -10.59 -18.11
CA ARG A 243 -11.70 -9.56 -17.91
C ARG A 243 -10.94 -9.76 -16.61
N TRP A 244 -11.64 -10.12 -15.53
CA TRP A 244 -11.02 -10.46 -14.25
C TRP A 244 -10.08 -11.64 -14.38
N ASP A 245 -10.47 -12.71 -15.08
CA ASP A 245 -9.64 -13.88 -15.33
C ASP A 245 -8.39 -13.53 -16.14
N SER A 246 -8.52 -12.68 -17.15
CA SER A 246 -7.37 -12.17 -17.89
C SER A 246 -6.41 -11.39 -16.98
N MET A 247 -6.92 -10.50 -16.11
CA MET A 247 -6.10 -9.75 -15.17
C MET A 247 -5.35 -10.67 -14.19
N ARG A 248 -6.03 -11.71 -13.67
CA ARG A 248 -5.42 -12.71 -12.80
C ARG A 248 -4.30 -13.45 -13.51
N ALA A 249 -4.55 -13.93 -14.72
CA ALA A 249 -3.56 -14.65 -15.51
C ALA A 249 -2.34 -13.79 -15.83
N ASP A 250 -2.53 -12.53 -16.20
CA ASP A 250 -1.45 -11.57 -16.46
C ASP A 250 -0.60 -11.34 -15.20
N VAL A 251 -1.23 -11.15 -14.05
CA VAL A 251 -0.52 -10.98 -12.75
C VAL A 251 0.24 -12.24 -12.40
N ALA A 252 -0.37 -13.41 -12.48
CA ALA A 252 0.28 -14.69 -12.16
C ALA A 252 1.52 -14.92 -13.05
N ALA A 253 1.40 -14.71 -14.36
CA ALA A 253 2.49 -14.89 -15.31
C ALA A 253 3.67 -13.91 -15.04
N HIS A 254 3.38 -12.63 -14.72
CA HIS A 254 4.43 -11.68 -14.40
C HIS A 254 5.10 -11.98 -13.07
N VAL A 255 4.34 -12.30 -12.02
CA VAL A 255 4.89 -12.67 -10.70
C VAL A 255 5.74 -13.94 -10.83
N ASP A 256 5.30 -14.97 -11.56
CA ASP A 256 6.07 -16.18 -11.82
C ASP A 256 7.40 -15.86 -12.53
N LYS A 257 7.36 -15.05 -13.58
CA LYS A 257 8.54 -14.59 -14.33
C LYS A 257 9.52 -13.79 -13.44
N TRP A 258 9.04 -12.90 -12.61
CA TRP A 258 9.88 -12.13 -11.69
C TRP A 258 10.57 -13.04 -10.66
N LEU A 259 9.83 -13.99 -10.09
CA LEU A 259 10.38 -14.96 -9.15
C LEU A 259 11.39 -15.88 -9.82
N GLU A 260 11.13 -16.35 -11.05
CA GLU A 260 12.08 -17.13 -11.83
C GLU A 260 13.40 -16.37 -12.07
N ALA A 261 13.31 -15.12 -12.51
CA ALA A 261 14.47 -14.26 -12.71
C ALA A 261 15.25 -14.01 -11.41
N ALA A 262 14.54 -13.84 -10.29
CA ALA A 262 15.16 -13.69 -8.97
C ALA A 262 15.84 -14.99 -8.53
N ILE A 263 15.21 -16.15 -8.68
CA ILE A 263 15.77 -17.47 -8.35
C ILE A 263 17.05 -17.73 -9.12
N ALA A 264 17.08 -17.39 -10.43
CA ALA A 264 18.27 -17.60 -11.27
C ALA A 264 19.50 -16.79 -10.82
N ARG A 265 19.30 -15.68 -10.07
CA ARG A 265 20.35 -14.74 -9.63
C ARG A 265 20.60 -14.76 -8.14
N ALA A 266 19.66 -15.30 -7.34
CA ALA A 266 19.81 -15.33 -5.88
C ALA A 266 20.89 -16.35 -5.45
N ARG A 267 21.62 -16.00 -4.38
CA ARG A 267 22.58 -16.90 -3.77
C ARG A 267 21.88 -17.99 -2.96
N PRO A 268 22.46 -19.21 -2.89
CA PRO A 268 22.01 -20.23 -1.95
C PRO A 268 22.07 -19.73 -0.49
N ALA A 269 21.17 -20.21 0.37
CA ALA A 269 21.08 -19.77 1.77
C ALA A 269 22.40 -19.97 2.54
N GLN A 270 23.18 -20.99 2.20
CA GLN A 270 24.47 -21.28 2.85
C GLN A 270 25.54 -20.19 2.64
N GLU A 271 25.41 -19.39 1.59
CA GLU A 271 26.34 -18.28 1.29
C GLU A 271 25.89 -16.95 1.91
N MET A 272 24.62 -16.80 2.27
CA MET A 272 24.09 -15.56 2.86
C MET A 272 24.44 -15.40 4.36
N GLY A 273 24.81 -16.49 5.04
CA GLY A 273 25.20 -16.50 6.46
C GLY A 273 26.69 -16.26 6.72
N ARG A 274 27.52 -16.17 5.68
CA ARG A 274 28.94 -15.85 5.82
C ARG A 274 29.14 -14.35 5.66
N ASP A 275 29.34 -13.65 6.79
CA ASP A 275 29.86 -12.28 6.78
C ASP A 275 31.27 -12.30 6.17
N PRO A 276 31.54 -11.61 5.05
CA PRO A 276 32.89 -11.58 4.46
C PRO A 276 33.95 -11.00 5.39
N ARG A 277 33.59 -10.41 6.53
CA ARG A 277 34.50 -9.89 7.54
C ARG A 277 35.01 -10.96 8.53
N SER A 278 34.33 -12.13 8.62
CA SER A 278 34.76 -13.21 9.50
C SER A 278 35.93 -14.03 8.93
N ASP A 279 36.13 -14.04 7.62
CA ASP A 279 37.21 -14.80 6.96
C ASP A 279 38.54 -14.01 6.88
N ALA A 280 38.50 -12.68 7.10
CA ALA A 280 39.72 -11.86 7.12
C ALA A 280 40.52 -11.96 8.43
N ASP A 281 39.88 -12.34 9.55
CA ASP A 281 40.53 -12.47 10.87
C ASP A 281 41.17 -13.85 11.12
N LEU A 282 40.92 -14.84 10.27
CA LEU A 282 41.53 -16.18 10.42
C LEU A 282 42.79 -16.40 9.55
N ALA A 283 43.14 -15.48 8.66
CA ALA A 283 44.33 -15.56 7.82
C ALA A 283 45.54 -14.79 8.37
N GLY A 284 45.44 -14.25 9.58
CA GLY A 284 46.47 -13.42 10.22
C GLY A 284 47.03 -13.95 11.55
N ARG A 285 47.11 -15.28 11.73
CA ARG A 285 47.90 -15.87 12.84
C ARG A 285 48.82 -16.97 12.36
#